data_b7cc91f01e857064d65c43adb335f3d3
#
_entry.id   b7cc91f01e857064d65c43adb335f3d3
#
_cell.length_a   1.000
_cell.length_b   1.000
_cell.length_c   1.000
_cell.angle_alpha   90.00
_cell.angle_beta   90.00
_cell.angle_gamma   90.00
#
_symmetry.space_group_name_H-M   'P 1'
#
loop_
_entity.id
_entity.type
_entity.pdbx_description
1 polymer ?
#
loop_
_entity_poly.entity_id
_entity_poly.type
_entity_poly.pdbx_seq_one_letter_code
_entity_poly.pdbx_strand_id
1 'polypeptide(L)'
;MKRKLAFVVQRYGLEVNGGAELLSRQLVEHLQQQYDIEVLTTKAIEYTTWKNEYTNDVDVINGVTVRRFGVDKPRDLNRFGKFSGKVIGNPEHTMEQEEQWFEMQGPHVPELIDYIKDHADDYEAFIFMTYLYYTTVKGLPLVKDKAILISTAHDEPPIYLKTFDTLFQMPKALFYLTVEEKKFVERKFRNERIINNDGYGGSGVEVPDTIDSQFCKNKYGIDNYMVYAGRIDEAKGCKELFDYFLRYKKENQNDLKLVMMGKPVIPIPKSDDIVSLGFVSDQEKFDVMSGAKFLIMPSPFESLSIVVLEAMTLSVPVVVNGRCDVLKGHCVRSNGGLYYKSYYEFEGCVNYMLTHPDTA
;
A
#
# COMPACT_ATOMS: atom_id res chain seq x y z
N MET A 1 -6.42 -24.17 24.12
CA MET A 1 -7.18 -23.28 23.21
C MET A 1 -6.21 -22.32 22.57
N LYS A 2 -6.39 -21.97 21.29
CA LYS A 2 -5.61 -20.90 20.65
C LYS A 2 -5.98 -19.56 21.31
N ARG A 3 -5.01 -18.64 21.39
CA ARG A 3 -5.24 -17.27 21.86
C ARG A 3 -6.04 -16.51 20.82
N LYS A 4 -7.06 -15.77 21.25
CA LYS A 4 -7.91 -15.01 20.35
C LYS A 4 -7.34 -13.63 20.09
N LEU A 5 -7.19 -13.25 18.81
CA LEU A 5 -6.67 -11.96 18.36
C LEU A 5 -7.69 -11.25 17.49
N ALA A 6 -7.80 -9.92 17.62
CA ALA A 6 -8.53 -9.08 16.67
C ALA A 6 -7.56 -8.45 15.68
N PHE A 7 -7.87 -8.54 14.38
CA PHE A 7 -7.14 -7.84 13.34
C PHE A 7 -8.02 -6.73 12.75
N VAL A 8 -7.66 -5.48 13.02
CA VAL A 8 -8.46 -4.30 12.65
C VAL A 8 -7.88 -3.66 11.39
N VAL A 9 -8.68 -3.64 10.34
CA VAL A 9 -8.30 -3.06 9.04
C VAL A 9 -9.51 -2.42 8.38
N GLN A 10 -9.28 -1.32 7.64
CA GLN A 10 -10.36 -0.54 7.03
C GLN A 10 -11.19 -1.30 6.00
N ARG A 11 -10.59 -2.25 5.28
CA ARG A 11 -11.25 -3.12 4.27
C ARG A 11 -10.59 -4.50 4.27
N TYR A 12 -11.39 -5.53 4.03
CA TYR A 12 -10.89 -6.91 3.94
C TYR A 12 -11.79 -7.77 3.06
N GLY A 13 -11.21 -8.47 2.10
CA GLY A 13 -11.93 -9.36 1.18
C GLY A 13 -11.05 -9.80 0.00
N LEU A 14 -11.51 -10.79 -0.74
CA LEU A 14 -10.79 -11.29 -1.93
C LEU A 14 -10.84 -10.26 -3.08
N GLU A 15 -11.92 -9.49 -3.14
CA GLU A 15 -12.14 -8.43 -4.15
C GLU A 15 -11.48 -7.10 -3.78
N VAL A 16 -10.96 -7.00 -2.54
CA VAL A 16 -10.40 -5.76 -2.03
C VAL A 16 -8.96 -5.61 -2.51
N ASN A 17 -8.71 -4.51 -3.23
CA ASN A 17 -7.39 -4.20 -3.78
C ASN A 17 -6.70 -3.13 -2.94
N GLY A 18 -5.42 -3.37 -2.65
CA GLY A 18 -4.55 -2.47 -1.90
C GLY A 18 -3.41 -3.22 -1.24
N GLY A 19 -2.23 -2.60 -1.15
CA GLY A 19 -1.05 -3.26 -0.57
C GLY A 19 -1.23 -3.58 0.92
N ALA A 20 -1.82 -2.67 1.70
CA ALA A 20 -2.08 -2.89 3.12
C ALA A 20 -3.14 -3.99 3.35
N GLU A 21 -4.17 -4.03 2.50
CA GLU A 21 -5.22 -5.03 2.56
C GLU A 21 -4.73 -6.43 2.14
N LEU A 22 -3.89 -6.50 1.09
CA LEU A 22 -3.22 -7.74 0.69
C LEU A 22 -2.32 -8.25 1.82
N LEU A 23 -1.48 -7.38 2.37
CA LEU A 23 -0.61 -7.72 3.51
C LEU A 23 -1.43 -8.19 4.72
N SER A 24 -2.57 -7.52 5.02
CA SER A 24 -3.46 -7.94 6.10
C SER A 24 -3.97 -9.35 5.89
N ARG A 25 -4.39 -9.68 4.65
CA ARG A 25 -4.91 -11.01 4.33
C ARG A 25 -3.83 -12.07 4.48
N GLN A 26 -2.65 -11.85 3.92
CA GLN A 26 -1.52 -12.78 4.03
C GLN A 26 -1.12 -13.00 5.50
N LEU A 27 -0.97 -11.92 6.30
CA LEU A 27 -0.63 -12.03 7.71
C LEU A 27 -1.68 -12.82 8.50
N VAL A 28 -2.96 -12.54 8.30
CA VAL A 28 -4.06 -13.20 8.99
C VAL A 28 -4.13 -14.68 8.60
N GLU A 29 -4.00 -15.00 7.32
CA GLU A 29 -4.03 -16.37 6.81
C GLU A 29 -2.85 -17.23 7.31
N HIS A 30 -1.67 -16.64 7.50
CA HIS A 30 -0.56 -17.34 8.12
C HIS A 30 -0.69 -17.45 9.65
N LEU A 31 -1.10 -16.39 10.32
CA LEU A 31 -1.21 -16.37 11.79
C LEU A 31 -2.34 -17.27 12.31
N GLN A 32 -3.42 -17.51 11.54
CA GLN A 32 -4.52 -18.39 11.95
C GLN A 32 -4.08 -19.84 12.25
N GLN A 33 -2.92 -20.25 11.75
CA GLN A 33 -2.36 -21.56 12.07
C GLN A 33 -2.06 -21.70 13.58
N GLN A 34 -1.66 -20.60 14.22
CA GLN A 34 -1.24 -20.56 15.63
C GLN A 34 -2.25 -19.87 16.55
N TYR A 35 -3.03 -18.92 16.02
CA TYR A 35 -3.98 -18.08 16.77
C TYR A 35 -5.40 -18.27 16.24
N ASP A 36 -6.38 -17.95 17.09
CA ASP A 36 -7.77 -17.76 16.71
C ASP A 36 -7.95 -16.29 16.32
N ILE A 37 -8.06 -16.00 15.02
CA ILE A 37 -8.08 -14.61 14.52
C ILE A 37 -9.45 -14.26 14.01
N GLU A 38 -9.97 -13.13 14.49
CA GLU A 38 -11.15 -12.48 13.96
C GLU A 38 -10.76 -11.14 13.31
N VAL A 39 -11.13 -10.94 12.06
CA VAL A 39 -10.92 -9.67 11.35
C VAL A 39 -12.10 -8.75 11.63
N LEU A 40 -11.82 -7.55 12.13
CA LEU A 40 -12.79 -6.47 12.34
C LEU A 40 -12.59 -5.42 11.25
N THR A 41 -13.59 -5.26 10.38
CA THR A 41 -13.47 -4.42 9.17
C THR A 41 -14.80 -3.77 8.80
N THR A 42 -14.81 -3.04 7.69
CA THR A 42 -16.04 -2.40 7.18
C THR A 42 -16.69 -3.18 6.05
N LYS A 43 -17.91 -2.77 5.68
CA LYS A 43 -18.62 -3.27 4.49
C LYS A 43 -18.16 -2.66 3.18
N ALA A 44 -17.11 -1.82 3.18
CA ALA A 44 -16.61 -1.17 1.98
C ALA A 44 -15.64 -2.05 1.18
N ILE A 45 -15.80 -2.07 -0.15
CA ILE A 45 -14.82 -2.62 -1.10
C ILE A 45 -13.96 -1.48 -1.66
N GLU A 46 -14.59 -0.36 -2.05
CA GLU A 46 -13.90 0.78 -2.64
C GLU A 46 -13.43 1.79 -1.59
N TYR A 47 -12.13 2.08 -1.59
CA TYR A 47 -11.53 3.00 -0.62
C TYR A 47 -11.84 4.49 -0.91
N THR A 48 -12.25 4.82 -2.12
CA THR A 48 -12.50 6.20 -2.52
C THR A 48 -13.75 6.76 -1.86
N THR A 49 -14.80 5.96 -1.77
CA THR A 49 -16.10 6.39 -1.27
C THR A 49 -16.52 5.77 0.04
N TRP A 50 -15.93 4.64 0.44
CA TRP A 50 -16.33 3.85 1.61
C TRP A 50 -17.80 3.43 1.60
N LYS A 51 -18.40 3.20 0.43
CA LYS A 51 -19.78 2.70 0.35
C LYS A 51 -19.86 1.28 0.92
N ASN A 52 -20.99 0.98 1.56
CA ASN A 52 -21.30 -0.37 1.99
C ASN A 52 -21.66 -1.23 0.78
N GLU A 53 -20.76 -2.12 0.39
CA GLU A 53 -20.91 -2.99 -0.79
C GLU A 53 -21.10 -4.45 -0.36
N TYR A 54 -20.49 -4.88 0.74
CA TYR A 54 -20.80 -6.16 1.39
C TYR A 54 -22.13 -6.07 2.14
N THR A 55 -22.95 -7.12 2.04
CA THR A 55 -24.26 -7.21 2.68
C THR A 55 -24.22 -7.94 4.02
N ASN A 56 -23.33 -8.92 4.16
CA ASN A 56 -23.22 -9.73 5.38
C ASN A 56 -22.47 -9.02 6.48
N ASP A 57 -22.91 -9.23 7.72
CA ASP A 57 -22.19 -8.72 8.91
C ASP A 57 -21.03 -9.64 9.31
N VAL A 58 -21.12 -10.93 8.98
CA VAL A 58 -20.07 -11.92 9.25
C VAL A 58 -19.90 -12.83 8.05
N ASP A 59 -18.65 -13.01 7.64
CA ASP A 59 -18.23 -13.93 6.58
C ASP A 59 -17.11 -14.84 7.10
N VAL A 60 -16.81 -15.90 6.35
CA VAL A 60 -15.59 -16.70 6.53
C VAL A 60 -14.80 -16.67 5.23
N ILE A 61 -13.59 -16.12 5.28
CA ILE A 61 -12.69 -16.01 4.12
C ILE A 61 -11.43 -16.81 4.42
N ASN A 62 -11.15 -17.82 3.61
CA ASN A 62 -9.99 -18.71 3.78
C ASN A 62 -9.84 -19.28 5.21
N GLY A 63 -10.98 -19.59 5.85
CA GLY A 63 -11.05 -20.14 7.22
C GLY A 63 -11.01 -19.09 8.34
N VAL A 64 -10.89 -17.82 8.02
CA VAL A 64 -10.84 -16.70 8.98
C VAL A 64 -12.23 -16.07 9.10
N THR A 65 -12.68 -15.85 10.35
CA THR A 65 -13.91 -15.10 10.63
C THR A 65 -13.68 -13.61 10.36
N VAL A 66 -14.53 -13.02 9.51
CA VAL A 66 -14.50 -11.61 9.14
C VAL A 66 -15.79 -10.94 9.57
N ARG A 67 -15.71 -10.07 10.56
CA ARG A 67 -16.84 -9.27 11.04
C ARG A 67 -16.81 -7.89 10.38
N ARG A 68 -17.93 -7.53 9.76
CA ARG A 68 -18.09 -6.32 8.98
C ARG A 68 -19.07 -5.37 9.61
N PHE A 69 -18.68 -4.11 9.67
CA PHE A 69 -19.49 -3.02 10.22
C PHE A 69 -19.88 -2.02 9.13
N GLY A 70 -21.08 -1.49 9.23
CA GLY A 70 -21.58 -0.50 8.30
C GLY A 70 -20.84 0.83 8.41
N VAL A 71 -20.46 1.41 7.27
CA VAL A 71 -19.98 2.78 7.23
C VAL A 71 -21.19 3.72 7.24
N ASP A 72 -21.26 4.61 8.23
CA ASP A 72 -22.40 5.53 8.41
C ASP A 72 -22.50 6.56 7.29
N LYS A 73 -21.34 7.10 6.91
CA LYS A 73 -21.24 8.21 5.97
C LYS A 73 -20.20 7.89 4.89
N PRO A 74 -20.64 7.55 3.68
CA PRO A 74 -19.74 7.46 2.54
C PRO A 74 -18.97 8.77 2.34
N ARG A 75 -17.70 8.65 1.92
CA ARG A 75 -16.84 9.82 1.70
C ARG A 75 -17.23 10.58 0.44
N ASP A 76 -17.48 11.88 0.59
CA ASP A 76 -17.56 12.82 -0.51
C ASP A 76 -16.14 13.33 -0.83
N LEU A 77 -15.57 12.85 -1.93
CA LEU A 77 -14.20 13.18 -2.34
C LEU A 77 -13.98 14.69 -2.56
N ASN A 78 -14.95 15.38 -3.14
CA ASN A 78 -14.82 16.80 -3.42
C ASN A 78 -14.83 17.64 -2.13
N ARG A 79 -15.77 17.32 -1.24
CA ARG A 79 -15.88 17.99 0.07
C ARG A 79 -14.66 17.67 0.93
N PHE A 80 -14.25 16.39 0.97
CA PHE A 80 -13.07 15.97 1.72
C PHE A 80 -11.80 16.64 1.19
N GLY A 81 -11.56 16.65 -0.12
CA GLY A 81 -10.36 17.24 -0.71
C GLY A 81 -10.22 18.73 -0.39
N LYS A 82 -11.34 19.49 -0.48
CA LYS A 82 -11.37 20.92 -0.09
C LYS A 82 -11.08 21.13 1.40
N PHE A 83 -11.63 20.29 2.27
CA PHE A 83 -11.42 20.38 3.70
C PHE A 83 -10.02 19.95 4.09
N SER A 84 -9.53 18.84 3.54
CA SER A 84 -8.20 18.31 3.76
C SER A 84 -7.11 19.33 3.41
N GLY A 85 -7.25 20.03 2.27
CA GLY A 85 -6.32 21.10 1.89
C GLY A 85 -6.27 22.26 2.89
N LYS A 86 -7.40 22.56 3.57
CA LYS A 86 -7.44 23.60 4.61
C LYS A 86 -6.79 23.15 5.92
N VAL A 87 -6.90 21.88 6.28
CA VAL A 87 -6.36 21.34 7.53
C VAL A 87 -4.86 21.07 7.39
N ILE A 88 -4.48 20.28 6.39
CA ILE A 88 -3.08 19.86 6.18
C ILE A 88 -2.17 21.02 5.77
N GLY A 89 -2.69 21.97 4.99
CA GLY A 89 -1.97 23.16 4.56
C GLY A 89 -1.89 24.30 5.59
N ASN A 90 -2.54 24.17 6.76
CA ASN A 90 -2.60 25.21 7.78
C ASN A 90 -1.98 24.72 9.10
N PRO A 91 -0.78 25.21 9.50
CA PRO A 91 -0.17 24.85 10.78
C PRO A 91 -1.00 25.21 12.02
N GLU A 92 -1.89 26.22 11.89
CA GLU A 92 -2.75 26.74 12.96
C GLU A 92 -4.11 26.00 13.05
N HIS A 93 -4.28 24.87 12.35
CA HIS A 93 -5.51 24.10 12.44
C HIS A 93 -5.73 23.59 13.89
N THR A 94 -7.02 23.48 14.27
CA THR A 94 -7.42 23.03 15.61
C THR A 94 -7.56 21.52 15.68
N MET A 95 -7.54 20.97 16.90
CA MET A 95 -7.79 19.54 17.15
C MET A 95 -9.21 19.13 16.70
N GLU A 96 -10.19 20.00 16.80
CA GLU A 96 -11.54 19.76 16.28
C GLU A 96 -11.57 19.63 14.76
N GLN A 97 -10.72 20.39 14.06
CA GLN A 97 -10.55 20.24 12.61
C GLN A 97 -9.85 18.93 12.23
N GLU A 98 -8.89 18.47 13.03
CA GLU A 98 -8.29 17.13 12.84
C GLU A 98 -9.33 16.03 13.08
N GLU A 99 -10.13 16.14 14.14
CA GLU A 99 -11.21 15.21 14.42
C GLU A 99 -12.19 15.11 13.25
N GLN A 100 -12.65 16.25 12.75
CA GLN A 100 -13.51 16.29 11.56
C GLN A 100 -12.80 15.73 10.33
N TRP A 101 -11.48 15.94 10.20
CA TRP A 101 -10.70 15.39 9.11
C TRP A 101 -10.71 13.87 9.12
N PHE A 102 -10.52 13.23 10.29
CA PHE A 102 -10.58 11.77 10.42
C PHE A 102 -11.98 11.20 10.15
N GLU A 103 -13.04 11.88 10.59
CA GLU A 103 -14.40 11.49 10.24
C GLU A 103 -14.66 11.53 8.72
N MET A 104 -14.15 12.56 8.06
CA MET A 104 -14.32 12.75 6.61
C MET A 104 -13.39 11.85 5.79
N GLN A 105 -12.17 11.60 6.27
CA GLN A 105 -11.22 10.64 5.69
C GLN A 105 -11.81 9.23 5.75
N GLY A 106 -12.37 8.88 6.90
CA GLY A 106 -13.05 7.62 7.14
C GLY A 106 -12.14 6.39 7.17
N PRO A 107 -12.75 5.20 6.99
CA PRO A 107 -14.20 4.97 6.96
C PRO A 107 -14.86 5.31 8.30
N HIS A 108 -15.90 6.16 8.30
CA HIS A 108 -16.62 6.53 9.51
C HIS A 108 -17.53 5.38 9.95
N VAL A 109 -17.13 4.66 10.99
CA VAL A 109 -17.73 3.39 11.42
C VAL A 109 -17.76 3.30 12.95
N PRO A 110 -18.62 4.12 13.62
CA PRO A 110 -18.71 4.16 15.09
C PRO A 110 -19.04 2.79 15.71
N GLU A 111 -19.90 2.00 15.07
CA GLU A 111 -20.27 0.66 15.54
C GLU A 111 -19.06 -0.27 15.73
N LEU A 112 -18.05 -0.20 14.83
CA LEU A 112 -16.80 -0.95 15.00
C LEU A 112 -16.05 -0.47 16.25
N ILE A 113 -16.02 0.83 16.50
CA ILE A 113 -15.34 1.42 17.67
C ILE A 113 -16.03 1.00 18.96
N ASP A 114 -17.37 1.04 18.99
CA ASP A 114 -18.16 0.55 20.12
C ASP A 114 -17.92 -0.96 20.33
N TYR A 115 -17.89 -1.76 19.27
CA TYR A 115 -17.57 -3.18 19.34
C TYR A 115 -16.18 -3.43 19.95
N ILE A 116 -15.14 -2.72 19.54
CA ILE A 116 -13.79 -2.83 20.11
C ILE A 116 -13.82 -2.54 21.61
N LYS A 117 -14.56 -1.51 22.04
CA LYS A 117 -14.69 -1.13 23.44
C LYS A 117 -15.38 -2.19 24.25
N ASP A 118 -16.53 -2.69 23.77
CA ASP A 118 -17.40 -3.61 24.51
C ASP A 118 -16.83 -5.04 24.58
N HIS A 119 -16.00 -5.41 23.57
CA HIS A 119 -15.37 -6.72 23.44
C HIS A 119 -13.86 -6.70 23.70
N ALA A 120 -13.34 -5.64 24.35
CA ALA A 120 -11.92 -5.51 24.61
C ALA A 120 -11.33 -6.73 25.33
N ASP A 121 -12.06 -7.33 26.27
CA ASP A 121 -11.59 -8.46 27.09
C ASP A 121 -11.71 -9.82 26.39
N ASP A 122 -12.41 -9.90 25.26
CA ASP A 122 -12.54 -11.14 24.49
C ASP A 122 -11.26 -11.48 23.70
N TYR A 123 -10.35 -10.51 23.54
CA TYR A 123 -9.13 -10.64 22.75
C TYR A 123 -7.88 -10.41 23.60
N GLU A 124 -6.86 -11.22 23.37
CA GLU A 124 -5.55 -11.07 24.01
C GLU A 124 -4.76 -9.88 23.44
N ALA A 125 -4.91 -9.63 22.14
CA ALA A 125 -4.31 -8.48 21.48
C ALA A 125 -5.16 -7.99 20.29
N PHE A 126 -4.99 -6.72 19.95
CA PHE A 126 -5.56 -6.06 18.80
C PHE A 126 -4.43 -5.63 17.86
N ILE A 127 -4.45 -6.11 16.63
CA ILE A 127 -3.48 -5.73 15.59
C ILE A 127 -4.15 -4.72 14.66
N PHE A 128 -3.66 -3.49 14.64
CA PHE A 128 -4.18 -2.43 13.77
C PHE A 128 -3.28 -2.31 12.54
N MET A 129 -3.90 -2.31 11.36
CA MET A 129 -3.21 -2.08 10.08
C MET A 129 -3.44 -0.65 9.61
N THR A 130 -2.34 0.04 9.32
CA THR A 130 -2.23 1.45 8.93
C THR A 130 -2.61 2.44 10.05
N TYR A 131 -1.84 3.54 10.12
CA TYR A 131 -2.05 4.58 11.13
C TYR A 131 -3.16 5.57 10.76
N LEU A 132 -3.41 5.75 9.46
CA LEU A 132 -4.08 6.92 8.86
C LEU A 132 -5.61 6.95 9.05
N TYR A 133 -6.24 5.79 9.18
CA TYR A 133 -7.69 5.67 9.07
C TYR A 133 -8.42 5.78 10.42
N TYR A 134 -9.68 6.21 10.34
CA TYR A 134 -10.60 6.35 11.46
C TYR A 134 -10.61 5.12 12.40
N THR A 135 -10.61 3.92 11.83
CA THR A 135 -10.59 2.65 12.57
C THR A 135 -9.40 2.55 13.53
N THR A 136 -8.21 2.97 13.11
CA THR A 136 -7.02 2.97 13.96
C THR A 136 -7.01 4.15 14.93
N VAL A 137 -7.29 5.35 14.44
CA VAL A 137 -7.25 6.58 15.25
C VAL A 137 -8.24 6.52 16.41
N LYS A 138 -9.40 5.91 16.20
CA LYS A 138 -10.45 5.79 17.22
C LYS A 138 -10.39 4.50 18.02
N GLY A 139 -10.02 3.38 17.38
CA GLY A 139 -10.04 2.07 18.03
C GLY A 139 -8.81 1.81 18.91
N LEU A 140 -7.62 2.15 18.42
CA LEU A 140 -6.37 1.86 19.13
C LEU A 140 -6.30 2.45 20.54
N PRO A 141 -6.71 3.70 20.80
CA PRO A 141 -6.67 4.28 22.14
C PRO A 141 -7.49 3.51 23.19
N LEU A 142 -8.57 2.83 22.77
CA LEU A 142 -9.45 2.06 23.64
C LEU A 142 -8.79 0.80 24.20
N VAL A 143 -7.82 0.25 23.47
CA VAL A 143 -7.15 -1.02 23.76
C VAL A 143 -5.62 -0.88 23.72
N LYS A 144 -5.10 0.30 24.03
CA LYS A 144 -3.67 0.66 23.89
C LYS A 144 -2.70 -0.34 24.55
N ASP A 145 -3.09 -0.89 25.73
CA ASP A 145 -2.23 -1.78 26.52
C ASP A 145 -2.07 -3.18 25.90
N LYS A 146 -2.86 -3.50 24.89
CA LYS A 146 -2.81 -4.75 24.11
C LYS A 146 -2.85 -4.49 22.59
N ALA A 147 -2.65 -3.24 22.16
CA ALA A 147 -2.61 -2.86 20.75
C ALA A 147 -1.22 -3.06 20.16
N ILE A 148 -1.18 -3.65 18.99
CA ILE A 148 -0.01 -3.72 18.10
C ILE A 148 -0.36 -2.90 16.86
N LEU A 149 0.47 -1.94 16.49
CA LEU A 149 0.26 -1.13 15.29
C LEU A 149 1.27 -1.52 14.21
N ILE A 150 0.77 -2.01 13.08
CA ILE A 150 1.52 -2.11 11.83
C ILE A 150 1.27 -0.79 11.09
N SER A 151 2.18 0.15 11.25
CA SER A 151 1.89 1.56 10.94
C SER A 151 1.75 1.84 9.46
N THR A 152 2.52 1.19 8.60
CA THR A 152 2.65 1.51 7.17
C THR A 152 2.96 2.99 6.92
N ALA A 153 3.71 3.60 7.84
CA ALA A 153 3.98 5.03 7.85
C ALA A 153 5.07 5.41 6.85
N HIS A 154 4.89 6.58 6.24
CA HIS A 154 5.89 7.21 5.38
C HIS A 154 5.77 8.73 5.46
N ASP A 155 6.74 9.44 4.91
CA ASP A 155 6.80 10.90 4.98
C ASP A 155 5.80 11.54 4.01
N GLU A 156 4.53 11.57 4.43
CA GLU A 156 3.41 12.16 3.70
C GLU A 156 2.72 13.27 4.52
N PRO A 157 2.03 14.21 3.86
CA PRO A 157 1.46 15.35 4.58
C PRO A 157 0.55 15.02 5.77
N PRO A 158 -0.34 14.02 5.75
CA PRO A 158 -1.21 13.71 6.89
C PRO A 158 -0.47 13.31 8.16
N ILE A 159 0.72 12.69 8.07
CA ILE A 159 1.45 12.22 9.25
C ILE A 159 1.91 13.34 10.18
N TYR A 160 1.82 14.59 9.72
CA TYR A 160 2.15 15.79 10.50
C TYR A 160 0.95 16.37 11.27
N LEU A 161 -0.22 15.72 11.25
CA LEU A 161 -1.33 16.07 12.12
C LEU A 161 -0.96 15.78 13.59
N LYS A 162 -1.33 16.69 14.50
CA LYS A 162 -0.98 16.64 15.93
C LYS A 162 -1.50 15.39 16.64
N THR A 163 -2.61 14.85 16.18
CA THR A 163 -3.20 13.59 16.68
C THR A 163 -2.18 12.45 16.66
N PHE A 164 -1.32 12.39 15.66
CA PHE A 164 -0.33 11.31 15.53
C PHE A 164 0.83 11.43 16.51
N ASP A 165 1.16 12.62 17.01
CA ASP A 165 2.17 12.79 18.06
C ASP A 165 1.80 12.00 19.34
N THR A 166 0.48 11.89 19.59
CA THR A 166 -0.05 11.10 20.71
C THR A 166 -0.29 9.64 20.32
N LEU A 167 -0.86 9.39 19.14
CA LEU A 167 -1.22 8.03 18.70
C LEU A 167 -0.02 7.10 18.65
N PHE A 168 1.13 7.56 18.12
CA PHE A 168 2.36 6.77 18.03
C PHE A 168 3.06 6.54 19.38
N GLN A 169 2.54 7.09 20.48
CA GLN A 169 2.99 6.82 21.86
C GLN A 169 2.09 5.81 22.60
N MET A 170 0.94 5.44 22.01
CA MET A 170 -0.08 4.66 22.72
C MET A 170 0.08 3.14 22.59
N PRO A 171 0.41 2.56 21.42
CA PRO A 171 0.37 1.11 21.28
C PRO A 171 1.38 0.43 22.19
N LYS A 172 1.06 -0.78 22.63
CA LYS A 172 1.99 -1.63 23.36
C LYS A 172 3.19 -2.01 22.51
N ALA A 173 2.97 -2.22 21.20
CA ALA A 173 4.03 -2.53 20.27
C ALA A 173 3.79 -1.90 18.88
N LEU A 174 4.88 -1.57 18.20
CA LEU A 174 4.92 -1.15 16.80
C LEU A 174 5.62 -2.23 15.97
N PHE A 175 5.05 -2.55 14.83
CA PHE A 175 5.66 -3.45 13.86
C PHE A 175 5.95 -2.70 12.58
N TYR A 176 7.23 -2.57 12.25
CA TYR A 176 7.70 -1.87 11.08
C TYR A 176 7.93 -2.82 9.90
N LEU A 177 7.55 -2.41 8.71
CA LEU A 177 7.71 -3.20 7.49
C LEU A 177 9.07 -2.99 6.85
N THR A 178 9.68 -1.81 7.05
CA THR A 178 10.99 -1.46 6.49
C THR A 178 11.85 -0.71 7.52
N VAL A 179 13.15 -0.76 7.32
CA VAL A 179 14.09 -0.01 8.17
C VAL A 179 13.93 1.51 7.98
N GLU A 180 13.51 1.95 6.80
CA GLU A 180 13.24 3.34 6.47
C GLU A 180 12.02 3.84 7.23
N GLU A 181 10.93 3.06 7.27
CA GLU A 181 9.75 3.34 8.06
C GLU A 181 10.11 3.49 9.54
N LYS A 182 10.83 2.50 10.10
CA LYS A 182 11.30 2.53 11.49
C LYS A 182 12.07 3.80 11.80
N LYS A 183 13.11 4.09 11.02
CA LYS A 183 13.94 5.29 11.22
C LYS A 183 13.14 6.60 11.12
N PHE A 184 12.17 6.64 10.21
CA PHE A 184 11.30 7.79 10.03
C PHE A 184 10.41 8.01 11.26
N VAL A 185 9.70 6.96 11.70
CA VAL A 185 8.76 7.00 12.82
C VAL A 185 9.49 7.32 14.13
N GLU A 186 10.59 6.64 14.44
CA GLU A 186 11.39 6.88 15.65
C GLU A 186 11.93 8.33 15.67
N ARG A 187 12.47 8.82 14.56
CA ARG A 187 12.97 10.19 14.46
C ARG A 187 11.87 11.23 14.66
N LYS A 188 10.68 10.98 14.06
CA LYS A 188 9.57 11.94 14.12
C LYS A 188 8.90 11.95 15.49
N PHE A 189 8.58 10.78 16.02
CA PHE A 189 7.76 10.65 17.23
C PHE A 189 8.55 10.40 18.52
N ARG A 190 9.87 10.11 18.43
CA ARG A 190 10.75 9.83 19.57
C ARG A 190 10.15 8.78 20.51
N ASN A 191 9.69 7.68 19.91
CA ASN A 191 8.95 6.62 20.58
C ASN A 191 9.77 5.32 20.76
N GLU A 192 11.08 5.42 20.93
CA GLU A 192 12.02 4.29 21.05
C GLU A 192 11.74 3.38 22.26
N ARG A 193 10.99 3.91 23.26
CA ARG A 193 10.54 3.13 24.42
C ARG A 193 9.40 2.15 24.11
N ILE A 194 8.69 2.31 22.99
CA ILE A 194 7.65 1.40 22.56
C ILE A 194 8.31 0.10 22.09
N ILE A 195 7.77 -1.04 22.51
CA ILE A 195 8.24 -2.36 22.02
C ILE A 195 8.14 -2.38 20.49
N ASN A 196 9.21 -2.73 19.84
CA ASN A 196 9.24 -2.87 18.38
C ASN A 196 10.04 -4.10 17.97
N ASN A 197 9.90 -4.50 16.70
CA ASN A 197 10.70 -5.57 16.13
C ASN A 197 12.15 -5.09 15.91
N ASP A 198 13.10 -5.95 16.19
CA ASP A 198 14.51 -5.68 15.89
C ASP A 198 14.72 -5.56 14.38
N GLY A 199 15.13 -4.38 13.93
CA GLY A 199 15.22 -4.09 12.51
C GLY A 199 13.85 -3.80 11.89
N TYR A 200 13.34 -4.71 11.09
CA TYR A 200 12.02 -4.60 10.43
C TYR A 200 11.47 -6.01 10.11
N GLY A 201 10.14 -6.12 9.97
CA GLY A 201 9.47 -7.39 9.69
C GLY A 201 9.45 -7.77 8.21
N GLY A 202 9.27 -6.79 7.34
CA GLY A 202 9.07 -7.04 5.92
C GLY A 202 7.72 -7.69 5.61
N SER A 203 7.63 -8.27 4.42
CA SER A 203 6.54 -9.14 3.99
C SER A 203 7.10 -10.27 3.14
N GLY A 204 6.52 -11.45 3.25
CA GLY A 204 6.72 -12.50 2.25
C GLY A 204 6.03 -12.15 0.94
N VAL A 205 6.47 -12.78 -0.13
CA VAL A 205 5.82 -12.73 -1.45
C VAL A 205 5.40 -14.14 -1.81
N GLU A 206 4.12 -14.29 -2.10
CA GLU A 206 3.57 -15.55 -2.62
C GLU A 206 3.58 -15.47 -4.14
N VAL A 207 4.30 -16.40 -4.75
CA VAL A 207 4.45 -16.50 -6.22
C VAL A 207 3.70 -17.73 -6.69
N PRO A 208 2.95 -17.67 -7.80
CA PRO A 208 2.31 -18.84 -8.39
C PRO A 208 3.31 -19.96 -8.71
N ASP A 209 2.87 -21.21 -8.59
CA ASP A 209 3.71 -22.39 -8.87
C ASP A 209 4.25 -22.44 -10.31
N THR A 210 3.53 -21.84 -11.24
CA THR A 210 3.92 -21.77 -12.66
C THR A 210 3.86 -20.35 -13.17
N ILE A 211 4.87 -19.94 -13.91
CA ILE A 211 5.00 -18.60 -14.49
C ILE A 211 5.38 -18.71 -15.97
N ASP A 212 4.66 -17.99 -16.83
CA ASP A 212 4.94 -17.92 -18.27
C ASP A 212 5.53 -16.56 -18.65
N SER A 213 6.85 -16.45 -18.75
CA SER A 213 7.53 -15.22 -19.18
C SER A 213 7.26 -14.83 -20.65
N GLN A 214 6.71 -15.74 -21.45
CA GLN A 214 6.30 -15.45 -22.83
C GLN A 214 4.84 -15.02 -22.95
N PHE A 215 4.10 -14.98 -21.86
CA PHE A 215 2.67 -14.69 -21.83
C PHE A 215 2.33 -13.35 -22.52
N CYS A 216 3.04 -12.27 -22.17
CA CYS A 216 2.79 -10.94 -22.73
C CYS A 216 3.03 -10.92 -24.25
N LYS A 217 4.09 -11.57 -24.74
CA LYS A 217 4.38 -11.73 -26.15
C LYS A 217 3.32 -12.55 -26.87
N ASN A 218 2.94 -13.69 -26.28
CA ASN A 218 1.98 -14.62 -26.91
C ASN A 218 0.56 -14.04 -26.94
N LYS A 219 0.13 -13.37 -25.86
CA LYS A 219 -1.25 -12.86 -25.73
C LYS A 219 -1.43 -11.47 -26.34
N TYR A 220 -0.45 -10.58 -26.18
CA TYR A 220 -0.57 -9.17 -26.53
C TYR A 220 0.38 -8.73 -27.64
N GLY A 221 1.30 -9.60 -28.09
CA GLY A 221 2.28 -9.28 -29.13
C GLY A 221 3.38 -8.32 -28.65
N ILE A 222 3.59 -8.19 -27.34
CA ILE A 222 4.54 -7.24 -26.74
C ILE A 222 5.72 -8.01 -26.14
N ASP A 223 6.93 -7.76 -26.64
CA ASP A 223 8.15 -8.48 -26.25
C ASP A 223 9.18 -7.56 -25.55
N ASN A 224 9.24 -6.30 -25.93
CA ASN A 224 10.16 -5.33 -25.35
C ASN A 224 9.39 -4.27 -24.53
N TYR A 225 9.34 -4.46 -23.21
CA TYR A 225 8.55 -3.58 -22.36
C TYR A 225 9.10 -3.45 -20.94
N MET A 226 8.85 -2.29 -20.35
CA MET A 226 8.84 -2.09 -18.90
C MET A 226 7.42 -2.18 -18.38
N VAL A 227 7.24 -2.66 -17.15
CA VAL A 227 5.92 -2.90 -16.56
C VAL A 227 5.70 -2.04 -15.32
N TYR A 228 4.50 -1.51 -15.18
CA TYR A 228 3.97 -0.92 -13.95
C TYR A 228 2.80 -1.78 -13.45
N ALA A 229 2.78 -2.05 -12.15
CA ALA A 229 1.66 -2.73 -11.51
C ALA A 229 1.20 -1.96 -10.27
N GLY A 230 -0.07 -1.58 -10.26
CA GLY A 230 -0.67 -0.82 -9.17
C GLY A 230 -1.78 0.10 -9.64
N ARG A 231 -2.40 0.83 -8.71
CA ARG A 231 -3.41 1.83 -9.05
C ARG A 231 -2.77 2.95 -9.89
N ILE A 232 -3.38 3.27 -11.02
CA ILE A 232 -2.87 4.29 -11.94
C ILE A 232 -3.45 5.65 -11.53
N ASP A 233 -2.75 6.34 -10.65
CA ASP A 233 -3.16 7.64 -10.14
C ASP A 233 -1.98 8.62 -9.96
N GLU A 234 -2.31 9.87 -9.63
CA GLU A 234 -1.32 10.93 -9.45
C GLU A 234 -0.48 10.72 -8.18
N ALA A 235 -1.09 10.20 -7.10
CA ALA A 235 -0.40 9.94 -5.83
C ALA A 235 0.66 8.83 -5.97
N LYS A 236 0.46 7.91 -6.94
CA LYS A 236 1.44 6.88 -7.29
C LYS A 236 2.48 7.35 -8.33
N GLY A 237 2.50 8.63 -8.68
CA GLY A 237 3.49 9.19 -9.61
C GLY A 237 3.25 8.86 -11.09
N CYS A 238 2.08 8.28 -11.43
CA CYS A 238 1.83 7.85 -12.81
C CYS A 238 1.81 9.01 -13.82
N LYS A 239 1.40 10.21 -13.40
CA LYS A 239 1.43 11.39 -14.27
C LYS A 239 2.86 11.74 -14.68
N GLU A 240 3.78 11.81 -13.71
CA GLU A 240 5.21 12.07 -13.98
C GLU A 240 5.81 10.95 -14.85
N LEU A 241 5.43 9.69 -14.58
CA LEU A 241 5.88 8.55 -15.41
C LEU A 241 5.46 8.72 -16.87
N PHE A 242 4.20 9.10 -17.13
CA PHE A 242 3.73 9.34 -18.48
C PHE A 242 4.49 10.46 -19.18
N ASP A 243 4.71 11.59 -18.50
CA ASP A 243 5.46 12.71 -19.03
C ASP A 243 6.90 12.31 -19.35
N TYR A 244 7.56 11.57 -18.46
CA TYR A 244 8.93 11.08 -18.67
C TYR A 244 9.01 10.06 -19.80
N PHE A 245 8.09 9.09 -19.83
CA PHE A 245 8.10 8.06 -20.85
C PHE A 245 7.83 8.62 -22.26
N LEU A 246 6.85 9.49 -22.43
CA LEU A 246 6.55 10.12 -23.71
C LEU A 246 7.72 11.00 -24.19
N ARG A 247 8.36 11.71 -23.28
CA ARG A 247 9.57 12.46 -23.60
C ARG A 247 10.71 11.51 -24.01
N TYR A 248 10.92 10.43 -23.26
CA TYR A 248 11.93 9.41 -23.57
C TYR A 248 11.74 8.84 -24.98
N LYS A 249 10.51 8.46 -25.34
CA LYS A 249 10.19 7.94 -26.68
C LYS A 249 10.43 8.94 -27.80
N LYS A 250 10.25 10.22 -27.54
CA LYS A 250 10.53 11.29 -28.50
C LYS A 250 12.04 11.51 -28.73
N GLU A 251 12.83 11.38 -27.67
CA GLU A 251 14.27 11.63 -27.68
C GLU A 251 15.07 10.37 -28.05
N ASN A 252 14.53 9.17 -27.79
CA ASN A 252 15.19 7.87 -28.03
C ASN A 252 14.33 6.98 -28.92
N GLN A 253 14.80 6.75 -30.15
CA GLN A 253 14.13 5.89 -31.14
C GLN A 253 14.36 4.41 -30.79
N ASN A 254 13.42 3.78 -30.08
CA ASN A 254 13.39 2.36 -29.76
C ASN A 254 11.95 1.83 -29.72
N ASP A 255 11.79 0.53 -29.63
CA ASP A 255 10.50 -0.18 -29.60
C ASP A 255 10.00 -0.48 -28.18
N LEU A 256 10.65 0.05 -27.12
CA LEU A 256 10.23 -0.14 -25.72
C LEU A 256 8.79 0.32 -25.53
N LYS A 257 7.98 -0.53 -24.91
CA LYS A 257 6.61 -0.23 -24.48
C LYS A 257 6.55 -0.02 -22.98
N LEU A 258 5.55 0.77 -22.53
CA LEU A 258 5.14 0.86 -21.16
C LEU A 258 3.83 0.07 -20.96
N VAL A 259 3.89 -1.06 -20.27
CA VAL A 259 2.72 -1.88 -19.95
C VAL A 259 2.22 -1.52 -18.56
N MET A 260 0.94 -1.14 -18.48
CA MET A 260 0.29 -0.67 -17.25
C MET A 260 -0.74 -1.70 -16.78
N MET A 261 -0.54 -2.27 -15.60
CA MET A 261 -1.51 -3.15 -14.92
C MET A 261 -2.13 -2.46 -13.72
N GLY A 262 -3.45 -2.33 -13.70
CA GLY A 262 -4.20 -1.76 -12.60
C GLY A 262 -5.37 -0.88 -13.03
N LYS A 263 -6.17 -0.47 -12.04
CA LYS A 263 -7.36 0.38 -12.26
C LYS A 263 -6.92 1.83 -12.52
N PRO A 264 -7.27 2.43 -13.66
CA PRO A 264 -6.98 3.83 -13.92
C PRO A 264 -7.92 4.75 -13.14
N VAL A 265 -7.34 5.71 -12.42
CA VAL A 265 -8.02 6.82 -11.73
C VAL A 265 -7.78 8.13 -12.47
N ILE A 266 -6.64 8.23 -13.17
CA ILE A 266 -6.33 9.34 -14.08
C ILE A 266 -6.35 8.86 -15.54
N PRO A 267 -6.58 9.74 -16.51
CA PRO A 267 -6.48 9.40 -17.92
C PRO A 267 -5.08 8.90 -18.30
N ILE A 268 -5.04 7.78 -19.02
CA ILE A 268 -3.81 7.27 -19.63
C ILE A 268 -3.63 7.99 -20.98
N PRO A 269 -2.44 8.56 -21.28
CA PRO A 269 -2.18 9.20 -22.56
C PRO A 269 -2.39 8.24 -23.74
N LYS A 270 -3.00 8.75 -24.81
CA LYS A 270 -3.13 7.99 -26.06
C LYS A 270 -1.77 7.92 -26.76
N SER A 271 -1.17 6.75 -26.79
CA SER A 271 0.09 6.45 -27.43
C SER A 271 0.14 4.97 -27.77
N ASP A 272 0.69 4.63 -28.93
CA ASP A 272 0.92 3.21 -29.30
C ASP A 272 2.00 2.54 -28.42
N ASP A 273 2.79 3.35 -27.71
CA ASP A 273 3.85 2.86 -26.80
C ASP A 273 3.38 2.67 -25.35
N ILE A 274 2.16 3.10 -25.00
CA ILE A 274 1.58 2.88 -23.66
C ILE A 274 0.40 1.92 -23.77
N VAL A 275 0.54 0.74 -23.19
CA VAL A 275 -0.49 -0.32 -23.24
C VAL A 275 -1.07 -0.53 -21.86
N SER A 276 -2.38 -0.32 -21.71
CA SER A 276 -3.10 -0.59 -20.46
C SER A 276 -3.80 -1.93 -20.55
N LEU A 277 -3.47 -2.85 -19.65
CA LEU A 277 -4.14 -4.15 -19.52
C LEU A 277 -5.33 -4.08 -18.56
N GLY A 278 -5.53 -2.93 -17.88
CA GLY A 278 -6.54 -2.82 -16.85
C GLY A 278 -6.19 -3.62 -15.60
N PHE A 279 -7.22 -4.04 -14.86
CA PHE A 279 -7.06 -4.93 -13.73
C PHE A 279 -6.92 -6.36 -14.21
N VAL A 280 -5.84 -7.03 -13.84
CA VAL A 280 -5.51 -8.41 -14.22
C VAL A 280 -5.55 -9.33 -13.01
N SER A 281 -5.68 -10.64 -13.20
CA SER A 281 -5.56 -11.64 -12.13
C SER A 281 -4.14 -11.69 -11.56
N ASP A 282 -3.97 -12.27 -10.38
CA ASP A 282 -2.63 -12.45 -9.80
C ASP A 282 -1.73 -13.29 -10.71
N GLN A 283 -2.25 -14.40 -11.29
CA GLN A 283 -1.49 -15.20 -12.25
C GLN A 283 -1.01 -14.36 -13.42
N GLU A 284 -1.91 -13.63 -14.07
CA GLU A 284 -1.57 -12.79 -15.24
C GLU A 284 -0.59 -11.65 -14.86
N LYS A 285 -0.73 -11.08 -13.64
CA LYS A 285 0.23 -10.09 -13.12
C LYS A 285 1.65 -10.65 -13.08
N PHE A 286 1.82 -11.84 -12.54
CA PHE A 286 3.13 -12.48 -12.43
C PHE A 286 3.67 -12.89 -13.80
N ASP A 287 2.83 -13.44 -14.68
CA ASP A 287 3.21 -13.82 -16.05
C ASP A 287 3.69 -12.60 -16.85
N VAL A 288 2.93 -11.50 -16.83
CA VAL A 288 3.33 -10.23 -17.50
C VAL A 288 4.57 -9.63 -16.84
N MET A 289 4.68 -9.67 -15.51
CA MET A 289 5.85 -9.11 -14.82
C MET A 289 7.13 -9.87 -15.16
N SER A 290 7.06 -11.21 -15.22
CA SER A 290 8.23 -12.06 -15.45
C SER A 290 8.87 -11.91 -16.82
N GLY A 291 8.10 -11.48 -17.85
CA GLY A 291 8.62 -11.21 -19.20
C GLY A 291 9.10 -9.77 -19.40
N ALA A 292 8.93 -8.88 -18.41
CA ALA A 292 9.33 -7.49 -18.52
C ALA A 292 10.86 -7.31 -18.47
N LYS A 293 11.38 -6.29 -19.16
CA LYS A 293 12.79 -5.90 -19.03
C LYS A 293 13.10 -5.39 -17.62
N PHE A 294 12.16 -4.68 -17.01
CA PHE A 294 12.20 -4.22 -15.62
C PHE A 294 10.83 -3.73 -15.16
N LEU A 295 10.63 -3.71 -13.84
CA LEU A 295 9.49 -3.03 -13.23
C LEU A 295 9.83 -1.55 -13.04
N ILE A 296 8.90 -0.64 -13.40
CA ILE A 296 8.98 0.79 -13.09
C ILE A 296 8.05 1.14 -11.93
N MET A 297 8.59 1.72 -10.84
CA MET A 297 7.79 2.17 -9.69
C MET A 297 8.02 3.67 -9.43
N PRO A 298 7.13 4.52 -9.96
CA PRO A 298 7.28 5.97 -9.87
C PRO A 298 6.76 6.58 -8.56
N SER A 299 6.21 5.77 -7.66
CA SER A 299 5.55 6.25 -6.43
C SER A 299 6.49 7.09 -5.56
N PRO A 300 6.10 8.32 -5.15
CA PRO A 300 6.89 9.12 -4.22
C PRO A 300 6.73 8.64 -2.76
N PHE A 301 5.72 7.85 -2.46
CA PHE A 301 5.39 7.39 -1.10
C PHE A 301 5.08 5.91 -1.10
N GLU A 302 5.88 5.13 -0.36
CA GLU A 302 5.67 3.71 -0.09
C GLU A 302 6.19 3.38 1.31
N SER A 303 5.49 2.48 2.00
CA SER A 303 5.96 1.93 3.27
C SER A 303 6.66 0.57 3.09
N LEU A 304 6.31 -0.17 2.02
CA LEU A 304 6.91 -1.47 1.68
C LEU A 304 7.05 -1.63 0.17
N SER A 305 5.97 -1.44 -0.60
CA SER A 305 5.85 -1.74 -2.03
C SER A 305 5.98 -3.24 -2.35
N ILE A 306 4.93 -4.01 -2.05
CA ILE A 306 4.88 -5.46 -2.30
C ILE A 306 5.23 -5.78 -3.76
N VAL A 307 4.76 -4.99 -4.71
CA VAL A 307 5.01 -5.21 -6.15
C VAL A 307 6.50 -5.13 -6.52
N VAL A 308 7.28 -4.32 -5.82
CA VAL A 308 8.74 -4.29 -6.01
C VAL A 308 9.38 -5.58 -5.49
N LEU A 309 8.90 -6.10 -4.37
CA LEU A 309 9.37 -7.39 -3.84
C LEU A 309 8.93 -8.55 -4.75
N GLU A 310 7.72 -8.49 -5.32
CA GLU A 310 7.24 -9.46 -6.32
C GLU A 310 8.17 -9.50 -7.53
N ALA A 311 8.52 -8.34 -8.11
CA ALA A 311 9.44 -8.25 -9.24
C ALA A 311 10.82 -8.83 -8.90
N MET A 312 11.38 -8.45 -7.74
CA MET A 312 12.67 -8.96 -7.29
C MET A 312 12.67 -10.49 -7.07
N THR A 313 11.54 -11.04 -6.55
CA THR A 313 11.37 -12.49 -6.40
C THR A 313 11.38 -13.23 -7.75
N LEU A 314 10.86 -12.58 -8.80
CA LEU A 314 10.92 -13.08 -10.18
C LEU A 314 12.26 -12.85 -10.88
N SER A 315 13.25 -12.29 -10.19
CA SER A 315 14.52 -11.85 -10.79
C SER A 315 14.32 -10.79 -11.88
N VAL A 316 13.25 -10.00 -11.78
CA VAL A 316 13.00 -8.85 -12.66
C VAL A 316 13.57 -7.60 -11.98
N PRO A 317 14.54 -6.93 -12.59
CA PRO A 317 15.14 -5.73 -12.01
C PRO A 317 14.12 -4.59 -11.92
N VAL A 318 14.40 -3.61 -11.05
CA VAL A 318 13.46 -2.51 -10.82
C VAL A 318 14.11 -1.15 -11.08
N VAL A 319 13.31 -0.22 -11.60
CA VAL A 319 13.67 1.21 -11.71
C VAL A 319 12.66 1.99 -10.86
N VAL A 320 13.12 2.67 -9.84
CA VAL A 320 12.21 3.24 -8.84
C VAL A 320 12.43 4.73 -8.60
N ASN A 321 11.41 5.40 -8.06
CA ASN A 321 11.53 6.79 -7.65
C ASN A 321 12.45 6.92 -6.43
N GLY A 322 13.63 7.51 -6.62
CA GLY A 322 14.64 7.71 -5.58
C GLY A 322 14.29 8.80 -4.55
N ARG A 323 13.15 9.49 -4.71
CA ARG A 323 12.61 10.39 -3.66
C ARG A 323 11.89 9.62 -2.57
N CYS A 324 11.51 8.36 -2.82
CA CYS A 324 10.99 7.44 -1.82
C CYS A 324 12.16 6.64 -1.20
N ASP A 325 12.45 6.90 0.06
CA ASP A 325 13.56 6.25 0.76
C ASP A 325 13.39 4.72 0.84
N VAL A 326 12.17 4.23 0.98
CA VAL A 326 11.86 2.79 1.01
C VAL A 326 12.23 2.13 -0.33
N LEU A 327 11.77 2.69 -1.44
CA LEU A 327 12.06 2.16 -2.78
C LEU A 327 13.56 2.18 -3.09
N LYS A 328 14.21 3.32 -2.79
CA LYS A 328 15.66 3.44 -2.90
C LYS A 328 16.37 2.42 -2.00
N GLY A 329 15.89 2.23 -0.77
CA GLY A 329 16.43 1.28 0.18
C GLY A 329 16.36 -0.16 -0.32
N HIS A 330 15.29 -0.55 -0.99
CA HIS A 330 15.19 -1.86 -1.64
C HIS A 330 16.29 -2.04 -2.69
N CYS A 331 16.45 -1.08 -3.62
CA CYS A 331 17.51 -1.16 -4.64
C CYS A 331 18.90 -1.28 -4.03
N VAL A 332 19.23 -0.44 -3.04
CA VAL A 332 20.56 -0.40 -2.42
C VAL A 332 20.88 -1.70 -1.66
N ARG A 333 19.89 -2.29 -0.94
CA ARG A 333 20.11 -3.52 -0.16
C ARG A 333 20.19 -4.76 -1.03
N SER A 334 19.37 -4.85 -2.07
CA SER A 334 19.29 -6.04 -2.94
C SER A 334 20.32 -6.01 -4.07
N ASN A 335 20.80 -4.81 -4.44
CA ASN A 335 21.49 -4.55 -5.72
C ASN A 335 20.67 -4.99 -6.95
N GLY A 336 19.33 -5.08 -6.79
CA GLY A 336 18.39 -5.56 -7.82
C GLY A 336 17.67 -4.46 -8.57
N GLY A 337 18.22 -3.23 -8.61
CA GLY A 337 17.58 -2.15 -9.35
C GLY A 337 18.27 -0.81 -9.25
N LEU A 338 17.75 0.14 -10.02
CA LEU A 338 18.22 1.51 -10.10
C LEU A 338 17.15 2.49 -9.58
N TYR A 339 17.56 3.72 -9.27
CA TYR A 339 16.63 4.75 -8.81
C TYR A 339 16.93 6.09 -9.49
N TYR A 340 15.88 6.88 -9.68
CA TYR A 340 15.94 8.19 -10.34
C TYR A 340 15.21 9.26 -9.54
N LYS A 341 15.63 10.53 -9.67
CA LYS A 341 14.97 11.70 -9.06
C LYS A 341 14.59 12.76 -10.10
N SER A 342 15.08 12.62 -11.32
CA SER A 342 14.88 13.54 -12.44
C SER A 342 14.67 12.78 -13.75
N TYR A 343 14.22 13.49 -14.78
CA TYR A 343 14.08 12.91 -16.10
C TYR A 343 15.40 12.34 -16.65
N TYR A 344 16.50 13.04 -16.50
CA TYR A 344 17.80 12.59 -17.03
C TYR A 344 18.33 11.34 -16.34
N GLU A 345 18.07 11.21 -15.04
CA GLU A 345 18.37 9.98 -14.31
C GLU A 345 17.44 8.84 -14.72
N PHE A 346 16.13 9.11 -14.93
CA PHE A 346 15.18 8.14 -15.49
C PHE A 346 15.65 7.62 -16.84
N GLU A 347 15.98 8.52 -17.77
CA GLU A 347 16.51 8.17 -19.10
C GLU A 347 17.79 7.32 -18.99
N GLY A 348 18.71 7.71 -18.11
CA GLY A 348 19.94 6.96 -17.85
C GLY A 348 19.66 5.55 -17.32
N CYS A 349 18.72 5.41 -16.36
CA CYS A 349 18.30 4.12 -15.83
C CYS A 349 17.68 3.23 -16.91
N VAL A 350 16.74 3.77 -17.70
CA VAL A 350 16.09 3.02 -18.80
C VAL A 350 17.12 2.55 -19.82
N ASN A 351 18.01 3.43 -20.27
CA ASN A 351 19.06 3.08 -21.23
C ASN A 351 20.01 2.02 -20.68
N TYR A 352 20.36 2.11 -19.38
CA TYR A 352 21.21 1.10 -18.74
C TYR A 352 20.52 -0.28 -18.73
N MET A 353 19.26 -0.36 -18.32
CA MET A 353 18.49 -1.62 -18.28
C MET A 353 18.36 -2.27 -19.68
N LEU A 354 18.22 -1.45 -20.74
CA LEU A 354 18.11 -1.96 -22.10
C LEU A 354 19.44 -2.43 -22.70
N THR A 355 20.56 -1.86 -22.26
CA THR A 355 21.89 -2.17 -22.81
C THR A 355 22.69 -3.18 -22.00
N HIS A 356 22.27 -3.50 -20.78
CA HIS A 356 22.95 -4.40 -19.85
C HIS A 356 22.02 -5.47 -19.27
N PRO A 357 21.38 -6.30 -20.13
CA PRO A 357 20.39 -7.27 -19.67
C PRO A 357 20.95 -8.34 -18.73
N ASP A 358 22.27 -8.62 -18.80
CA ASP A 358 22.93 -9.64 -17.99
C ASP A 358 23.40 -9.13 -16.62
N THR A 359 23.32 -7.82 -16.36
CA THR A 359 23.77 -7.18 -15.11
C THR A 359 22.64 -6.44 -14.38
N ALA A 360 21.47 -6.47 -14.93
CA ALA A 360 20.26 -5.84 -14.40
C ALA A 360 19.50 -6.80 -13.49
#